data_9b72339a6080cc134226746260a144f5
#
_entry.id   9b72339a6080cc134226746260a144f5
#
_cell.length_a   1.000
_cell.length_b   1.000
_cell.length_c   1.000
_cell.angle_alpha   90.00
_cell.angle_beta   90.00
_cell.angle_gamma   90.00
#
_symmetry.space_group_name_H-M   'P 1'
#
loop_
_entity.id
_entity.type
_entity.pdbx_description
1 polymer ?
#
loop_
_entity_poly.entity_id
_entity_poly.type
_entity_poly.pdbx_seq_one_letter_code
_entity_poly.pdbx_strand_id
1 'polypeptide(L)'
;MGFGNPYGDNYSEEIVFAWVNKLVSMGIQIISLADTVGVATAEQVYTMSKYLIDSLPSTEIGVHLHSRVDNWKKKLDAAVKAGCKRFDGALKGIGGCPMAKDELVGNMNTEWMINYFEENNFVTGINKEALEKSLQIAGEIFR
;
A
#
# COMPACT_ATOMS: atom_id res chain seq x y z
N MET A 1 11.33 -4.01 3.61
CA MET A 1 10.64 -2.83 3.07
C MET A 1 10.69 -2.90 1.56
N GLY A 2 9.55 -2.68 0.90
CA GLY A 2 9.44 -2.87 -0.55
C GLY A 2 10.04 -1.74 -1.38
N PHE A 3 10.10 -0.52 -0.86
CA PHE A 3 10.37 0.68 -1.67
C PHE A 3 11.47 1.59 -1.11
N GLY A 4 12.29 1.10 -0.24
CA GLY A 4 13.38 1.87 0.34
C GLY A 4 13.66 1.50 1.79
N ASN A 5 14.79 1.93 2.29
CA ASN A 5 15.27 1.60 3.62
C ASN A 5 15.84 2.85 4.32
N PRO A 6 15.17 3.35 5.38
CA PRO A 6 15.64 4.54 6.10
C PRO A 6 16.77 4.25 7.09
N TYR A 7 17.17 2.97 7.27
CA TYR A 7 18.14 2.55 8.29
C TYR A 7 19.58 2.44 7.80
N GLY A 8 19.82 2.72 6.49
CA GLY A 8 21.13 2.63 5.90
C GLY A 8 21.53 1.21 5.47
N ASP A 9 20.62 0.25 5.54
CA ASP A 9 20.86 -1.09 4.97
C ASP A 9 20.86 -1.00 3.44
N ASN A 10 21.55 -1.93 2.80
CA ASN A 10 21.57 -2.04 1.36
C ASN A 10 20.14 -2.25 0.82
N TYR A 11 19.74 -1.42 -0.12
CA TYR A 11 18.49 -1.51 -0.82
C TYR A 11 18.70 -1.50 -2.32
N SER A 12 18.03 -2.40 -3.01
CA SER A 12 17.78 -2.33 -4.46
C SER A 12 16.51 -3.12 -4.77
N GLU A 13 15.93 -2.88 -5.94
CA GLU A 13 14.75 -3.62 -6.40
C GLU A 13 15.06 -5.12 -6.56
N GLU A 14 16.27 -5.48 -7.00
CA GLU A 14 16.73 -6.87 -7.13
C GLU A 14 16.75 -7.59 -5.78
N ILE A 15 17.14 -6.90 -4.70
CA ILE A 15 17.10 -7.47 -3.34
C ILE A 15 15.65 -7.78 -2.95
N VAL A 16 14.73 -6.87 -3.23
CA VAL A 16 13.29 -7.08 -2.95
C VAL A 16 12.77 -8.27 -3.76
N PHE A 17 13.07 -8.32 -5.06
CA PHE A 17 12.63 -9.42 -5.92
C PHE A 17 13.20 -10.77 -5.49
N ALA A 18 14.47 -10.82 -5.06
CA ALA A 18 15.09 -12.03 -4.54
C ALA A 18 14.36 -12.53 -3.28
N TRP A 19 14.00 -11.62 -2.35
CA TRP A 19 13.27 -12.01 -1.15
C TRP A 19 11.83 -12.42 -1.45
N VAL A 20 11.13 -11.73 -2.37
CA VAL A 20 9.80 -12.14 -2.82
C VAL A 20 9.85 -13.55 -3.41
N ASN A 21 10.78 -13.84 -4.31
CA ASN A 21 10.95 -15.17 -4.89
C ASN A 21 11.24 -16.24 -3.81
N LYS A 22 12.03 -15.90 -2.80
CA LYS A 22 12.29 -16.80 -1.68
C LYS A 22 11.03 -17.10 -0.88
N LEU A 23 10.22 -16.09 -0.57
CA LEU A 23 8.92 -16.27 0.12
C LEU A 23 7.96 -17.15 -0.70
N VAL A 24 7.87 -16.91 -2.00
CA VAL A 24 7.05 -17.73 -2.91
C VAL A 24 7.53 -19.18 -2.93
N SER A 25 8.86 -19.42 -2.96
CA SER A 25 9.41 -20.77 -2.90
C SER A 25 9.12 -21.51 -1.59
N MET A 26 8.80 -20.77 -0.52
CA MET A 26 8.34 -21.30 0.77
C MET A 26 6.82 -21.54 0.83
N GLY A 27 6.09 -21.28 -0.27
CA GLY A 27 4.65 -21.51 -0.37
C GLY A 27 3.80 -20.29 0.00
N ILE A 28 4.37 -19.11 0.16
CA ILE A 28 3.59 -17.88 0.39
C ILE A 28 2.88 -17.48 -0.90
N GLN A 29 1.58 -17.29 -0.82
CA GLN A 29 0.70 -17.01 -1.97
C GLN A 29 0.24 -15.55 -2.03
N ILE A 30 0.39 -14.79 -0.97
CA ILE A 30 -0.03 -13.38 -0.88
C ILE A 30 1.14 -12.56 -0.36
N ILE A 31 1.53 -11.53 -1.10
CA ILE A 31 2.64 -10.65 -0.73
C ILE A 31 2.21 -9.20 -0.93
N SER A 32 2.27 -8.39 0.13
CA SER A 32 2.08 -6.94 0.08
C SER A 32 3.43 -6.22 0.11
N LEU A 33 3.72 -5.41 -0.91
CA LEU A 33 4.89 -4.55 -0.92
C LEU A 33 4.65 -3.36 0.01
N ALA A 34 5.48 -3.21 1.03
CA ALA A 34 5.32 -2.16 2.04
C ALA A 34 6.20 -0.93 1.75
N ASP A 35 5.56 0.24 1.67
CA ASP A 35 6.19 1.57 1.66
C ASP A 35 6.21 2.13 3.09
N THR A 36 6.98 1.49 3.96
CA THR A 36 6.93 1.65 5.42
C THR A 36 7.11 3.09 5.90
N VAL A 37 7.84 3.92 5.17
CA VAL A 37 8.13 5.32 5.55
C VAL A 37 7.66 6.33 4.49
N GLY A 38 6.87 5.88 3.52
CA GLY A 38 6.24 6.75 2.54
C GLY A 38 7.18 7.32 1.46
N VAL A 39 8.33 6.68 1.23
CA VAL A 39 9.35 7.14 0.27
C VAL A 39 9.13 6.68 -1.17
N ALA A 40 8.24 5.72 -1.39
CA ALA A 40 7.95 5.21 -2.73
C ALA A 40 7.50 6.33 -3.68
N THR A 41 8.05 6.36 -4.86
CA THR A 41 7.49 7.14 -5.96
C THR A 41 6.37 6.37 -6.66
N ALA A 42 5.47 7.06 -7.36
CA ALA A 42 4.43 6.40 -8.15
C ALA A 42 5.03 5.50 -9.24
N GLU A 43 6.17 5.90 -9.82
CA GLU A 43 6.88 5.12 -10.82
C GLU A 43 7.40 3.80 -10.23
N GLN A 44 8.06 3.84 -9.06
CA GLN A 44 8.51 2.63 -8.36
C GLN A 44 7.34 1.71 -8.00
N VAL A 45 6.23 2.27 -7.50
CA VAL A 45 5.04 1.48 -7.21
C VAL A 45 4.55 0.75 -8.45
N TYR A 46 4.47 1.44 -9.59
CA TYR A 46 4.06 0.83 -10.85
C TYR A 46 5.03 -0.25 -11.33
N THR A 47 6.31 0.09 -11.47
CA THR A 47 7.31 -0.80 -12.09
C THR A 47 7.52 -2.07 -11.29
N MET A 48 7.68 -1.95 -9.96
CA MET A 48 7.90 -3.10 -9.09
C MET A 48 6.66 -4.00 -8.99
N SER A 49 5.48 -3.41 -8.82
CA SER A 49 4.24 -4.18 -8.76
C SER A 49 3.97 -4.90 -10.08
N LYS A 50 4.12 -4.19 -11.20
CA LYS A 50 3.92 -4.77 -12.54
C LYS A 50 4.87 -5.93 -12.81
N TYR A 51 6.16 -5.75 -12.50
CA TYR A 51 7.16 -6.80 -12.66
C TYR A 51 6.80 -8.06 -11.86
N LEU A 52 6.42 -7.91 -10.59
CA LEU A 52 6.08 -9.06 -9.74
C LEU A 52 4.78 -9.75 -10.16
N ILE A 53 3.75 -8.97 -10.55
CA ILE A 53 2.50 -9.53 -11.04
C ILE A 53 2.72 -10.35 -12.32
N ASP A 54 3.51 -9.83 -13.26
CA ASP A 54 3.81 -10.52 -14.51
C ASP A 54 4.68 -11.77 -14.30
N SER A 55 5.64 -11.70 -13.36
CA SER A 55 6.59 -12.78 -13.10
C SER A 55 5.99 -13.89 -12.21
N LEU A 56 4.98 -13.60 -11.40
CA LEU A 56 4.44 -14.49 -10.38
C LEU A 56 2.91 -14.64 -10.51
N PRO A 57 2.39 -15.19 -11.60
CA PRO A 57 0.95 -15.22 -11.90
C PRO A 57 0.12 -16.02 -10.88
N SER A 58 0.74 -16.87 -10.09
CA SER A 58 0.09 -17.66 -9.03
C SER A 58 0.16 -17.02 -7.65
N THR A 59 0.79 -15.83 -7.53
CA THR A 59 0.94 -15.11 -6.27
C THR A 59 0.13 -13.81 -6.34
N GLU A 60 -0.68 -13.55 -5.33
CA GLU A 60 -1.39 -12.28 -5.22
C GLU A 60 -0.42 -11.21 -4.72
N ILE A 61 -0.14 -10.22 -5.56
CA ILE A 61 0.70 -9.07 -5.22
C ILE A 61 -0.20 -7.90 -4.86
N GLY A 62 0.01 -7.36 -3.67
CA GLY A 62 -0.65 -6.18 -3.15
C GLY A 62 0.33 -5.10 -2.72
N VAL A 63 -0.20 -4.00 -2.22
CA VAL A 63 0.59 -2.88 -1.72
C VAL A 63 0.06 -2.38 -0.38
N HIS A 64 0.98 -2.06 0.52
CA HIS A 64 0.76 -1.34 1.77
C HIS A 64 1.52 -0.02 1.70
N LEU A 65 0.81 1.04 1.30
CA LEU A 65 1.42 2.33 1.03
C LEU A 65 1.20 3.31 2.18
N HIS A 66 2.26 4.03 2.52
CA HIS A 66 2.16 5.24 3.30
C HIS A 66 2.09 6.44 2.35
N SER A 67 1.30 7.45 2.72
CA SER A 67 1.05 8.58 1.82
C SER A 67 0.70 9.86 2.54
N ARG A 68 0.87 10.96 1.81
CA ARG A 68 0.41 12.31 2.19
C ARG A 68 -0.74 12.73 1.29
N VAL A 69 -1.41 13.82 1.65
CA VAL A 69 -2.53 14.40 0.89
C VAL A 69 -2.16 14.74 -0.57
N ASP A 70 -0.90 15.09 -0.81
CA ASP A 70 -0.40 15.52 -2.13
C ASP A 70 0.04 14.37 -3.04
N ASN A 71 0.26 13.16 -2.51
CA ASN A 71 0.83 12.05 -3.30
C ASN A 71 0.02 10.74 -3.30
N TRP A 72 -0.95 10.57 -2.40
CA TRP A 72 -1.69 9.32 -2.25
C TRP A 72 -2.34 8.84 -3.54
N LYS A 73 -3.01 9.74 -4.27
CA LYS A 73 -3.75 9.40 -5.50
C LYS A 73 -2.83 8.88 -6.60
N LYS A 74 -1.64 9.50 -6.73
CA LYS A 74 -0.65 9.08 -7.73
C LYS A 74 -0.10 7.69 -7.43
N LYS A 75 0.18 7.38 -6.16
CA LYS A 75 0.66 6.06 -5.73
C LYS A 75 -0.43 4.99 -5.92
N LEU A 76 -1.66 5.29 -5.53
CA LEU A 76 -2.79 4.37 -5.68
C LEU A 76 -3.08 4.07 -7.15
N ASP A 77 -3.15 5.11 -7.99
CA ASP A 77 -3.36 4.98 -9.43
C ASP A 77 -2.25 4.14 -10.10
N ALA A 78 -1.01 4.32 -9.68
CA ALA A 78 0.12 3.54 -10.17
C ALA A 78 -0.02 2.06 -9.83
N ALA A 79 -0.41 1.72 -8.59
CA ALA A 79 -0.62 0.34 -8.17
C ALA A 79 -1.81 -0.30 -8.92
N VAL A 80 -2.90 0.43 -9.09
CA VAL A 80 -4.08 -0.04 -9.87
C VAL A 80 -3.69 -0.31 -11.32
N LYS A 81 -2.98 0.62 -11.96
CA LYS A 81 -2.48 0.46 -13.34
C LYS A 81 -1.50 -0.70 -13.50
N ALA A 82 -0.71 -0.98 -12.48
CA ALA A 82 0.16 -2.16 -12.46
C ALA A 82 -0.61 -3.48 -12.40
N GLY A 83 -1.87 -3.45 -11.99
CA GLY A 83 -2.73 -4.64 -11.88
C GLY A 83 -2.88 -5.16 -10.45
N CYS A 84 -2.47 -4.40 -9.43
CA CYS A 84 -2.74 -4.76 -8.04
C CYS A 84 -4.23 -4.87 -7.78
N LYS A 85 -4.62 -5.88 -6.99
CA LYS A 85 -5.99 -6.10 -6.55
C LYS A 85 -6.15 -6.10 -5.03
N ARG A 86 -5.04 -6.04 -4.30
CA ARG A 86 -5.00 -5.95 -2.84
C ARG A 86 -4.35 -4.64 -2.41
N PHE A 87 -5.05 -3.93 -1.54
CA PHE A 87 -4.65 -2.64 -1.01
C PHE A 87 -4.92 -2.60 0.48
N ASP A 88 -3.90 -2.26 1.24
CA ASP A 88 -3.99 -2.11 2.69
C ASP A 88 -4.00 -0.62 3.04
N GLY A 89 -4.85 -0.23 3.98
CA GLY A 89 -4.95 1.13 4.47
C GLY A 89 -5.44 1.16 5.90
N ALA A 90 -5.61 2.37 6.42
CA ALA A 90 -6.20 2.58 7.73
C ALA A 90 -7.32 3.61 7.67
N LEU A 91 -8.35 3.43 8.50
CA LEU A 91 -9.40 4.44 8.66
C LEU A 91 -8.76 5.76 9.06
N LYS A 92 -9.15 6.85 8.39
CA LYS A 92 -8.58 8.20 8.57
C LYS A 92 -7.07 8.30 8.34
N GLY A 93 -6.44 7.30 7.74
CA GLY A 93 -4.99 7.22 7.58
C GLY A 93 -4.23 7.08 8.90
N ILE A 94 -4.89 6.61 9.96
CA ILE A 94 -4.33 6.51 11.30
C ILE A 94 -3.12 5.58 11.32
N GLY A 95 -2.14 5.94 12.15
CA GLY A 95 -0.88 5.22 12.24
C GLY A 95 0.13 5.74 11.25
N GLY A 96 1.38 5.49 11.55
CA GLY A 96 2.55 5.86 10.77
C GLY A 96 3.74 5.16 11.38
N CYS A 97 4.84 5.08 10.64
CA CYS A 97 6.06 4.51 11.19
C CYS A 97 6.68 5.51 12.19
N PRO A 98 6.78 5.19 13.48
CA PRO A 98 7.41 6.08 14.48
C PRO A 98 8.90 6.32 14.18
N MET A 99 9.45 5.64 13.20
CA MET A 99 10.84 5.73 12.78
C MET A 99 11.05 6.66 11.58
N ALA A 100 10.00 7.28 11.04
CA ALA A 100 10.12 8.39 10.08
C ALA A 100 10.60 9.63 10.86
N LYS A 101 11.82 10.10 10.57
CA LYS A 101 12.57 11.04 11.41
C LYS A 101 11.92 12.41 11.63
N ASP A 102 11.11 12.93 10.72
CA ASP A 102 10.66 14.33 10.78
C ASP A 102 9.18 14.60 10.48
N GLU A 103 8.47 13.70 9.84
CA GLU A 103 7.02 13.80 9.65
C GLU A 103 6.41 12.40 9.60
N LEU A 104 5.53 12.09 10.53
CA LEU A 104 4.75 10.86 10.49
C LEU A 104 3.92 10.82 9.21
N VAL A 105 4.42 10.09 8.22
CA VAL A 105 3.63 9.79 7.02
C VAL A 105 2.63 8.72 7.41
N GLY A 106 1.35 9.09 7.40
CA GLY A 106 0.24 8.19 7.76
C GLY A 106 0.09 7.03 6.79
N ASN A 107 -0.66 6.02 7.21
CA ASN A 107 -1.13 4.99 6.30
C ASN A 107 -1.97 5.61 5.17
N MET A 108 -2.05 4.91 4.04
CA MET A 108 -3.03 5.25 2.99
C MET A 108 -4.43 5.30 3.60
N ASN A 109 -5.13 6.43 3.42
CA ASN A 109 -6.45 6.62 3.99
C ASN A 109 -7.46 5.72 3.28
N THR A 110 -8.16 4.87 4.05
CA THR A 110 -9.10 3.89 3.52
C THR A 110 -10.27 4.56 2.80
N GLU A 111 -10.79 5.67 3.31
CA GLU A 111 -11.91 6.39 2.70
C GLU A 111 -11.54 6.98 1.35
N TRP A 112 -10.31 7.48 1.22
CA TRP A 112 -9.80 7.97 -0.07
C TRP A 112 -9.68 6.85 -1.10
N MET A 113 -9.20 5.67 -0.67
CA MET A 113 -9.11 4.51 -1.54
C MET A 113 -10.48 4.05 -2.01
N ILE A 114 -11.45 3.95 -1.09
CA ILE A 114 -12.83 3.55 -1.42
C ILE A 114 -13.45 4.53 -2.44
N ASN A 115 -13.35 5.83 -2.18
CA ASN A 115 -13.85 6.85 -3.09
C ASN A 115 -13.17 6.76 -4.46
N TYR A 116 -11.86 6.59 -4.49
CA TYR A 116 -11.12 6.41 -5.74
C TYR A 116 -11.61 5.20 -6.53
N PHE A 117 -11.80 4.06 -5.87
CA PHE A 117 -12.28 2.84 -6.53
C PHE A 117 -13.68 3.02 -7.09
N GLU A 118 -14.58 3.62 -6.34
CA GLU A 118 -15.96 3.89 -6.80
C GLU A 118 -16.00 4.88 -7.97
N GLU A 119 -15.23 5.97 -7.91
CA GLU A 119 -15.10 6.93 -9.01
C GLU A 119 -14.58 6.28 -10.30
N ASN A 120 -13.80 5.21 -10.17
CA ASN A 120 -13.26 4.45 -11.30
C ASN A 120 -14.06 3.17 -11.61
N ASN A 121 -15.30 3.06 -11.12
CA ASN A 121 -16.23 1.96 -11.37
C ASN A 121 -15.76 0.59 -10.86
N PHE A 122 -14.92 0.55 -9.84
CA PHE A 122 -14.61 -0.70 -9.14
C PHE A 122 -15.69 -1.01 -8.11
N VAL A 123 -16.09 -2.28 -8.04
CA VAL A 123 -17.02 -2.76 -7.02
C VAL A 123 -16.24 -3.11 -5.76
N THR A 124 -16.37 -2.32 -4.71
CA THR A 124 -15.67 -2.54 -3.44
C THR A 124 -16.37 -3.55 -2.51
N GLY A 125 -17.68 -3.73 -2.68
CA GLY A 125 -18.50 -4.57 -1.80
C GLY A 125 -18.63 -4.05 -0.35
N ILE A 126 -18.23 -2.80 -0.09
CA ILE A 126 -18.20 -2.22 1.26
C ILE A 126 -19.60 -1.71 1.64
N ASN A 127 -20.04 -2.07 2.85
CA ASN A 127 -21.22 -1.49 3.44
C ASN A 127 -20.90 -0.07 3.95
N LYS A 128 -21.46 0.95 3.26
CA LYS A 128 -21.19 2.36 3.55
C LYS A 128 -21.69 2.80 4.93
N GLU A 129 -22.83 2.30 5.37
CA GLU A 129 -23.36 2.63 6.69
C GLU A 129 -22.46 2.10 7.81
N ALA A 130 -21.97 0.86 7.66
CA ALA A 130 -21.02 0.27 8.59
C ALA A 130 -19.66 1.00 8.56
N LEU A 131 -19.20 1.45 7.39
CA LEU A 131 -17.99 2.25 7.25
C LEU A 131 -18.13 3.59 7.98
N GLU A 132 -19.23 4.31 7.79
CA GLU A 132 -19.48 5.59 8.43
C GLU A 132 -19.51 5.46 9.97
N LYS A 133 -20.16 4.43 10.48
CA LYS A 133 -20.13 4.08 11.91
C LYS A 133 -18.70 3.83 12.42
N SER A 134 -17.91 3.08 11.65
CA SER A 134 -16.53 2.78 12.00
C SER A 134 -15.66 4.04 12.02
N LEU A 135 -15.90 4.98 11.11
CA LEU A 135 -15.20 6.28 11.05
C LEU A 135 -15.54 7.17 12.25
N GLN A 136 -16.81 7.17 12.71
CA GLN A 136 -17.21 7.88 13.91
C GLN A 136 -16.48 7.33 15.15
N ILE A 137 -16.51 6.00 15.34
CA ILE A 137 -15.82 5.32 16.44
C ILE A 137 -14.30 5.59 16.38
N ALA A 138 -13.69 5.49 15.20
CA ALA A 138 -12.27 5.79 15.02
C ALA A 138 -11.95 7.24 15.42
N GLY A 139 -12.84 8.19 15.13
CA GLY A 139 -12.68 9.60 15.53
C GLY A 139 -12.78 9.84 17.05
N GLU A 140 -13.43 8.97 17.77
CA GLU A 140 -13.53 9.04 19.25
C GLU A 140 -12.31 8.40 19.93
N ILE A 141 -11.81 7.30 19.37
CA ILE A 141 -10.71 6.52 19.95
C ILE A 141 -9.35 7.18 19.66
N PHE A 142 -9.16 7.62 18.43
CA PHE A 142 -7.88 8.16 17.94
C PHE A 142 -7.96 9.69 17.79
N ARG A 143 -7.88 10.36 18.91
CA ARG A 143 -7.85 11.85 18.99
C ARG A 143 -6.44 12.38 19.02
#